data_8b92e4606f316ba234a98d4732b8896d
#
_entry.id   8b92e4606f316ba234a98d4732b8896d
#
_cell.length_a   1.000
_cell.length_b   1.000
_cell.length_c   1.000
_cell.angle_alpha   90.00
_cell.angle_beta   90.00
_cell.angle_gamma   90.00
#
_symmetry.space_group_name_H-M   'P 1'
#
loop_
_entity.id
_entity.type
_entity.pdbx_description
1 polymer ?
#
loop_
_entity_poly.entity_id
_entity_poly.type
_entity_poly.pdbx_seq_one_letter_code
_entity_poly.pdbx_strand_id
1 'polypeptide(L)'
;MAQVTVKINGRHYDISCDNGEEAHVKLLSEYVNGKVDELASNIGQVGDSRLLVLASLLIADELSELSEELNKVKKKKIEIDQNTLATADLELMVARIESITEKLEGDEK
;
A
#
# COMPACT_ATOMS: atom_id res chain seq x y z
N MET A 1 -25.67 -4.63 0.43
CA MET A 1 -24.51 -4.11 1.19
C MET A 1 -24.30 -4.95 2.42
N ALA A 2 -23.05 -5.32 2.65
CA ALA A 2 -22.67 -6.05 3.85
C ALA A 2 -22.13 -5.10 4.92
N GLN A 3 -22.07 -5.57 6.14
CA GLN A 3 -21.45 -4.83 7.25
C GLN A 3 -20.37 -5.69 7.87
N VAL A 4 -19.28 -5.05 8.27
CA VAL A 4 -18.18 -5.69 8.99
C VAL A 4 -17.81 -4.83 10.19
N THR A 5 -17.54 -5.48 11.32
CA THR A 5 -17.07 -4.81 12.51
C THR A 5 -15.55 -4.90 12.56
N VAL A 6 -14.89 -3.76 12.66
CA VAL A 6 -13.43 -3.68 12.75
C VAL A 6 -13.04 -3.08 14.10
N LYS A 7 -11.84 -3.42 14.56
CA LYS A 7 -11.32 -2.92 15.83
C LYS A 7 -10.09 -2.06 15.57
N ILE A 8 -10.15 -0.81 16.00
CA ILE A 8 -9.04 0.13 15.88
C ILE A 8 -8.86 0.84 17.24
N ASN A 9 -7.67 0.76 17.76
CA ASN A 9 -7.29 1.34 19.05
C ASN A 9 -8.21 0.90 20.21
N GLY A 10 -8.59 -0.38 20.20
CA GLY A 10 -9.47 -0.96 21.19
C GLY A 10 -10.95 -0.66 21.02
N ARG A 11 -11.33 0.12 20.04
CA ARG A 11 -12.73 0.47 19.75
C ARG A 11 -13.26 -0.25 18.54
N HIS A 12 -14.52 -0.62 18.56
CA HIS A 12 -15.18 -1.31 17.46
C HIS A 12 -15.94 -0.33 16.60
N TYR A 13 -15.83 -0.51 15.28
CA TYR A 13 -16.54 0.29 14.29
C TYR A 13 -17.24 -0.61 13.30
N ASP A 14 -18.50 -0.31 13.03
CA ASP A 14 -19.27 -1.01 12.01
C ASP A 14 -19.12 -0.27 10.69
N ILE A 15 -18.65 -0.98 9.68
CA ILE A 15 -18.38 -0.39 8.37
C ILE A 15 -19.22 -1.11 7.33
N SER A 16 -19.88 -0.34 6.47
CA SER A 16 -20.61 -0.89 5.33
C SER A 16 -19.65 -1.11 4.17
N CYS A 17 -19.79 -2.23 3.50
CA CYS A 17 -18.98 -2.56 2.33
C CYS A 17 -19.83 -3.35 1.33
N ASP A 18 -19.27 -3.58 0.15
CA ASP A 18 -19.92 -4.40 -0.85
C ASP A 18 -19.88 -5.87 -0.43
N ASN A 19 -20.85 -6.65 -0.90
CA ASN A 19 -20.89 -8.08 -0.63
C ASN A 19 -19.63 -8.74 -1.17
N GLY A 20 -18.96 -9.52 -0.32
CA GLY A 20 -17.71 -10.18 -0.66
C GLY A 20 -16.46 -9.41 -0.30
N GLU A 21 -16.59 -8.15 0.14
CA GLU A 21 -15.46 -7.29 0.51
C GLU A 21 -15.13 -7.34 2.01
N GLU A 22 -15.90 -8.06 2.80
CA GLU A 22 -15.78 -8.07 4.27
C GLU A 22 -14.37 -8.46 4.73
N ALA A 23 -13.82 -9.54 4.17
CA ALA A 23 -12.49 -10.03 4.53
C ALA A 23 -11.40 -9.02 4.16
N HIS A 24 -11.56 -8.35 3.03
CA HIS A 24 -10.62 -7.33 2.57
C HIS A 24 -10.65 -6.10 3.48
N VAL A 25 -11.82 -5.61 3.82
CA VAL A 25 -11.98 -4.48 4.75
C VAL A 25 -11.37 -4.81 6.11
N LYS A 26 -11.58 -6.04 6.58
CA LYS A 26 -11.01 -6.48 7.85
C LYS A 26 -9.48 -6.49 7.80
N LEU A 27 -8.91 -6.97 6.72
CA LEU A 27 -7.45 -6.96 6.51
C LEU A 27 -6.90 -5.53 6.52
N LEU A 28 -7.57 -4.61 5.82
CA LEU A 28 -7.18 -3.20 5.79
C LEU A 28 -7.25 -2.57 7.18
N SER A 29 -8.29 -2.91 7.95
CA SER A 29 -8.45 -2.39 9.31
C SER A 29 -7.35 -2.85 10.24
N GLU A 30 -6.88 -4.08 10.08
CA GLU A 30 -5.76 -4.62 10.85
C GLU A 30 -4.48 -3.83 10.55
N TYR A 31 -4.26 -3.48 9.31
CA TYR A 31 -3.13 -2.65 8.90
C TYR A 31 -3.19 -1.26 9.53
N VAL A 32 -4.35 -0.61 9.48
CA VAL A 32 -4.56 0.70 10.10
C VAL A 32 -4.35 0.60 11.62
N ASN A 33 -4.91 -0.43 12.24
CA ASN A 33 -4.76 -0.64 13.69
C ASN A 33 -3.30 -0.82 14.07
N GLY A 34 -2.51 -1.53 13.27
CA GLY A 34 -1.09 -1.69 13.49
C GLY A 34 -0.34 -0.35 13.49
N LYS A 35 -0.70 0.54 12.57
CA LYS A 35 -0.14 1.90 12.52
C LYS A 35 -0.54 2.73 13.73
N VAL A 36 -1.77 2.63 14.17
CA VAL A 36 -2.26 3.31 15.37
C VAL A 36 -1.52 2.82 16.61
N ASP A 37 -1.34 1.49 16.74
CA ASP A 37 -0.62 0.91 17.88
C ASP A 37 0.84 1.37 17.92
N GLU A 38 1.49 1.41 16.76
CA GLU A 38 2.87 1.89 16.63
C GLU A 38 2.99 3.34 17.10
N LEU A 39 2.08 4.20 16.66
CA LEU A 39 2.03 5.61 17.09
C LEU A 39 1.76 5.74 18.57
N ALA A 40 0.77 5.02 19.09
CA ALA A 40 0.43 5.07 20.51
C ALA A 40 1.59 4.62 21.39
N SER A 41 2.39 3.65 20.93
CA SER A 41 3.59 3.20 21.63
C SER A 41 4.67 4.29 21.72
N ASN A 42 4.76 5.14 20.71
CA ASN A 42 5.78 6.18 20.63
C ASN A 42 5.35 7.49 21.28
N ILE A 43 4.10 7.92 21.08
CA ILE A 43 3.63 9.23 21.54
C ILE A 43 2.53 9.14 22.60
N GLY A 44 2.07 7.95 22.93
CA GLY A 44 1.01 7.73 23.90
C GLY A 44 -0.40 7.87 23.33
N GLN A 45 -1.39 7.71 24.18
CA GLN A 45 -2.80 7.82 23.82
C GLN A 45 -3.23 9.28 23.78
N VAL A 46 -2.95 9.95 22.69
CA VAL A 46 -3.21 11.38 22.50
C VAL A 46 -4.62 11.69 21.98
N GLY A 47 -5.46 10.66 21.90
CA GLY A 47 -6.82 10.75 21.39
C GLY A 47 -7.00 10.00 20.09
N ASP A 48 -8.15 9.35 19.90
CA ASP A 48 -8.42 8.51 18.74
C ASP A 48 -8.37 9.28 17.43
N SER A 49 -8.96 10.47 17.39
CA SER A 49 -8.96 11.31 16.18
C SER A 49 -7.55 11.68 15.76
N ARG A 50 -6.73 12.10 16.73
CA ARG A 50 -5.33 12.49 16.45
C ARG A 50 -4.51 11.29 15.98
N LEU A 51 -4.65 10.15 16.64
CA LEU A 51 -3.96 8.92 16.24
C LEU A 51 -4.36 8.48 14.84
N LEU A 52 -5.65 8.57 14.50
CA LEU A 52 -6.13 8.23 13.17
C LEU A 52 -5.59 9.17 12.09
N VAL A 53 -5.55 10.47 12.37
CA VAL A 53 -4.96 11.44 11.44
C VAL A 53 -3.48 11.14 11.21
N LEU A 54 -2.73 10.89 12.27
CA LEU A 54 -1.31 10.57 12.16
C LEU A 54 -1.08 9.24 11.45
N ALA A 55 -1.88 8.23 11.75
CA ALA A 55 -1.83 6.94 11.07
C ALA A 55 -2.12 7.09 9.57
N SER A 56 -3.10 7.91 9.21
CA SER A 56 -3.44 8.20 7.81
C SER A 56 -2.27 8.85 7.08
N LEU A 57 -1.57 9.78 7.74
CA LEU A 57 -0.40 10.44 7.16
C LEU A 57 0.76 9.46 6.98
N LEU A 58 0.99 8.56 7.92
CA LEU A 58 2.01 7.52 7.78
C LEU A 58 1.71 6.59 6.61
N ILE A 59 0.46 6.17 6.47
CA ILE A 59 0.04 5.30 5.37
C ILE A 59 0.19 6.03 4.03
N ALA A 60 -0.18 7.30 3.97
CA ALA A 60 -0.01 8.11 2.77
C ALA A 60 1.47 8.28 2.40
N ASP A 61 2.34 8.43 3.40
CA ASP A 61 3.78 8.51 3.19
C ASP A 61 4.34 7.20 2.63
N GLU A 62 3.93 6.06 3.17
CA GLU A 62 4.31 4.75 2.64
C GLU A 62 3.86 4.57 1.19
N LEU A 63 2.64 5.01 0.89
CA LEU A 63 2.11 4.96 -0.48
C LEU A 63 2.92 5.85 -1.42
N SER A 64 3.30 7.03 -0.97
CA SER A 64 4.14 7.97 -1.72
C SER A 64 5.52 7.36 -2.03
N GLU A 65 6.16 6.75 -1.03
CA GLU A 65 7.44 6.06 -1.19
C GLU A 65 7.34 4.92 -2.19
N LEU A 66 6.28 4.13 -2.09
CA LEU A 66 6.04 3.01 -3.01
C LEU A 66 5.84 3.51 -4.44
N SER A 67 5.12 4.61 -4.62
CA SER A 67 4.91 5.24 -5.92
C SER A 67 6.23 5.74 -6.51
N GLU A 68 7.10 6.31 -5.69
CA GLU A 68 8.43 6.75 -6.12
C GLU A 68 9.29 5.57 -6.57
N GLU A 69 9.25 4.47 -5.83
CA GLU A 69 9.99 3.25 -6.21
C GLU A 69 9.49 2.69 -7.53
N LEU A 70 8.17 2.67 -7.74
CA LEU A 70 7.57 2.27 -9.00
C LEU A 70 8.05 3.15 -10.15
N ASN A 71 8.07 4.46 -9.94
CA ASN A 71 8.56 5.41 -10.95
C ASN A 71 10.04 5.20 -11.27
N LYS A 72 10.86 4.89 -10.27
CA LYS A 72 12.27 4.55 -10.47
C LYS A 72 12.44 3.31 -11.32
N VAL A 73 11.64 2.28 -11.06
CA VAL A 73 11.66 1.04 -11.86
C VAL A 73 11.27 1.34 -13.31
N LYS A 74 10.22 2.10 -13.53
CA LYS A 74 9.77 2.52 -14.87
C LYS A 74 10.82 3.35 -15.60
N LYS A 75 11.45 4.28 -14.90
CA LYS A 75 12.53 5.12 -15.44
C LYS A 75 13.74 4.29 -15.84
N LYS A 76 14.14 3.37 -14.99
CA LYS A 76 15.26 2.46 -15.24
C LYS A 76 14.99 1.59 -16.45
N LYS A 77 13.75 1.12 -16.62
CA LYS A 77 13.33 0.39 -17.82
C LYS A 77 13.50 1.23 -19.07
N ILE A 78 13.07 2.49 -19.05
CA ILE A 78 13.20 3.42 -20.17
C ILE A 78 14.69 3.65 -20.52
N GLU A 79 15.53 3.85 -19.53
CA GLU A 79 16.97 4.01 -19.73
C GLU A 79 17.60 2.77 -20.37
N ILE A 80 17.22 1.58 -19.93
CA ILE A 80 17.69 0.32 -20.51
C ILE A 80 17.24 0.21 -21.96
N ASP A 81 15.99 0.51 -22.27
CA ASP A 81 15.46 0.48 -23.63
C ASP A 81 16.15 1.48 -24.56
N GLN A 82 16.52 2.66 -24.05
CA GLN A 82 17.19 3.70 -24.83
C GLN A 82 18.69 3.44 -25.02
N ASN A 83 19.33 2.84 -24.04
CA ASN A 83 20.80 2.68 -24.05
C ASN A 83 21.28 1.36 -24.64
N THR A 84 20.40 0.45 -24.96
CA THR A 84 20.78 -0.86 -25.44
C THR A 84 20.30 -1.15 -26.84
N LEU A 85 21.28 -1.39 -27.67
CA LEU A 85 21.14 -2.34 -28.78
C LEU A 85 21.06 -3.72 -28.12
N ALA A 86 19.83 -4.15 -27.86
CA ALA A 86 19.49 -5.28 -27.02
C ALA A 86 20.34 -6.53 -27.25
N THR A 87 21.09 -6.91 -26.23
CA THR A 87 21.52 -8.29 -26.07
C THR A 87 20.32 -9.06 -25.49
N ALA A 88 20.19 -10.35 -25.79
CA ALA A 88 19.09 -11.17 -25.31
C ALA A 88 18.94 -11.12 -23.78
N ASP A 89 20.05 -10.99 -23.04
CA ASP A 89 20.03 -10.91 -21.58
C ASP A 89 19.38 -9.63 -21.08
N LEU A 90 19.61 -8.52 -21.77
CA LEU A 90 19.03 -7.22 -21.43
C LEU A 90 17.55 -7.18 -21.75
N GLU A 91 17.11 -7.77 -22.84
CA GLU A 91 15.71 -7.93 -23.17
C GLU A 91 14.98 -8.74 -22.10
N LEU A 92 15.60 -9.78 -21.59
CA LEU A 92 15.06 -10.58 -20.49
C LEU A 92 14.93 -9.77 -19.22
N MET A 93 15.90 -8.91 -18.90
CA MET A 93 15.83 -8.02 -17.74
C MET A 93 14.69 -7.02 -17.87
N VAL A 94 14.52 -6.42 -19.05
CA VAL A 94 13.42 -5.50 -19.33
C VAL A 94 12.08 -6.21 -19.18
N ALA A 95 11.94 -7.40 -19.73
CA ALA A 95 10.73 -8.20 -19.61
C ALA A 95 10.38 -8.50 -18.15
N ARG A 96 11.37 -8.80 -17.32
CA ARG A 96 11.17 -9.01 -15.88
C ARG A 96 10.68 -7.75 -15.17
N ILE A 97 11.25 -6.61 -15.48
CA ILE A 97 10.84 -5.32 -14.92
C ILE A 97 9.40 -5.01 -15.31
N GLU A 98 9.04 -5.20 -16.55
CA GLU A 98 7.67 -5.05 -17.04
C GLU A 98 6.68 -5.95 -16.31
N SER A 99 7.03 -7.21 -16.15
CA SER A 99 6.19 -8.19 -15.46
C SER A 99 5.95 -7.79 -14.00
N ILE A 100 7.00 -7.36 -13.30
CA ILE A 100 6.89 -6.89 -11.91
C ILE A 100 6.01 -5.64 -11.83
N THR A 101 6.21 -4.68 -12.72
CA THR A 101 5.43 -3.44 -12.76
C THR A 101 3.96 -3.70 -13.04
N GLU A 102 3.64 -4.56 -14.00
CA GLU A 102 2.27 -4.95 -14.32
C GLU A 102 1.59 -5.63 -13.13
N LYS A 103 2.32 -6.50 -12.44
CA LYS A 103 1.81 -7.20 -11.27
C LYS A 103 1.49 -6.24 -10.13
N LEU A 104 2.34 -5.25 -9.88
CA LEU A 104 2.12 -4.23 -8.86
C LEU A 104 0.93 -3.34 -9.22
N GLU A 105 0.84 -2.91 -10.46
CA GLU A 105 -0.30 -2.12 -10.95
C GLU A 105 -1.60 -2.91 -10.91
N GLY A 106 -1.56 -4.20 -11.19
CA GLY A 106 -2.70 -5.10 -11.08
C GLY A 106 -3.20 -5.24 -9.65
N ASP A 107 -2.30 -5.27 -8.68
CA ASP A 107 -2.63 -5.39 -7.25
C ASP A 107 -3.25 -4.10 -6.69
N GLU A 108 -2.99 -2.95 -7.30
CA GLU A 108 -3.57 -1.67 -6.90
C GLU A 108 -5.02 -1.48 -7.39
N LYS A 109 -5.46 -2.30 -8.28
CA LYS A 109 -6.83 -2.27 -8.79
C LYS A 109 -7.72 -3.20 -7.97
#